data_84a61090575c880be52b7e058d546e34
#
_entry.id   84a61090575c880be52b7e058d546e34
#
_cell.length_a   1.000
_cell.length_b   1.000
_cell.length_c   1.000
_cell.angle_alpha   90.00
_cell.angle_beta   90.00
_cell.angle_gamma   90.00
#
_symmetry.space_group_name_H-M   'P 1'
#
loop_
_entity.id
_entity.type
_entity.pdbx_description
1 polymer ?
#
loop_
_entity_poly.entity_id
_entity_poly.type
_entity_poly.pdbx_seq_one_letter_code
_entity_poly.pdbx_strand_id
1 'polypeptide(L)'
;VLSLGLEKEWESGFYLRLGYAHTNAKDVQPMTSSVAFSNYSNRAFFDPNEDVISTSNYEIQNRFSFTTRYTMELGNDMDLTFALYGHANSGRPYSNVLELGPFDADTPYPFFFPADNNILAPGDRRNAFTGSGWRKLDARVTLDFPGFMDGHRASAFLVIDNLTNLLNDDWGVLYQYNFPRTVLPGETESRIGDASLYEIRFGLEYDFE
;
A
#
# COMPACT_ATOMS: atom_id res chain seq x y z
N VAL A 1 11.89 -6.30 -12.59
CA VAL A 1 11.52 -4.95 -12.13
C VAL A 1 12.24 -3.94 -13.01
N LEU A 2 11.52 -2.95 -13.52
CA LEU A 2 12.07 -1.76 -14.16
C LEU A 2 11.80 -0.58 -13.23
N SER A 3 12.81 0.24 -12.95
CA SER A 3 12.63 1.46 -12.14
C SER A 3 13.27 2.65 -12.81
N LEU A 4 12.62 3.80 -12.72
CA LEU A 4 13.08 5.10 -13.19
C LEU A 4 12.99 6.09 -12.05
N GLY A 5 14.01 6.94 -11.92
CA GLY A 5 14.04 8.01 -10.92
C GLY A 5 14.57 9.30 -11.55
N LEU A 6 13.96 10.41 -11.17
CA LEU A 6 14.40 11.76 -11.48
C LEU A 6 14.50 12.54 -10.19
N GLU A 7 15.59 13.26 -9.99
CA GLU A 7 15.78 14.13 -8.82
C GLU A 7 16.42 15.42 -9.28
N LYS A 8 15.93 16.56 -8.77
CA LYS A 8 16.49 17.87 -9.03
C LYS A 8 16.24 18.82 -7.88
N GLU A 9 17.27 19.57 -7.55
CA GLU A 9 17.22 20.70 -6.66
C GLU A 9 17.60 21.99 -7.41
N TRP A 10 16.87 23.06 -7.15
CA TRP A 10 17.08 24.36 -7.76
C TRP A 10 17.59 25.37 -6.71
N GLU A 11 18.37 26.32 -7.14
CA GLU A 11 18.87 27.41 -6.29
C GLU A 11 17.75 28.26 -5.67
N SER A 12 16.55 28.19 -6.23
CA SER A 12 15.36 28.86 -5.68
C SER A 12 14.77 28.21 -4.43
N GLY A 13 15.43 27.19 -3.87
CA GLY A 13 14.90 26.42 -2.72
C GLY A 13 13.85 25.36 -3.09
N PHE A 14 13.59 25.16 -4.37
CA PHE A 14 12.66 24.11 -4.82
C PHE A 14 13.40 22.80 -5.05
N TYR A 15 12.82 21.69 -4.56
CA TYR A 15 13.29 20.32 -4.74
C TYR A 15 12.18 19.46 -5.28
N LEU A 16 12.50 18.59 -6.22
CA LEU A 16 11.60 17.60 -6.81
C LEU A 16 12.29 16.24 -6.95
N ARG A 17 11.62 15.19 -6.50
CA ARG A 17 11.98 13.81 -6.78
C ARG A 17 10.77 13.05 -7.31
N LEU A 18 10.95 12.35 -8.42
CA LEU A 18 9.96 11.48 -9.04
C LEU A 18 10.50 10.07 -9.10
N GLY A 19 9.67 9.10 -8.83
CA GLY A 19 10.00 7.69 -8.94
C GLY A 19 8.87 6.91 -9.61
N TYR A 20 9.24 6.01 -10.50
CA TYR A 20 8.33 5.05 -11.10
C TYR A 20 8.96 3.66 -11.07
N ALA A 21 8.17 2.66 -10.71
CA ALA A 21 8.57 1.26 -10.80
C ALA A 21 7.47 0.42 -11.46
N HIS A 22 7.89 -0.44 -12.38
CA HIS A 22 7.08 -1.48 -12.97
C HIS A 22 7.60 -2.84 -12.55
N THR A 23 6.74 -3.65 -11.94
CA THR A 23 7.09 -4.97 -11.41
C THR A 23 6.24 -6.03 -12.10
N ASN A 24 6.87 -7.12 -12.52
CA ASN A 24 6.20 -8.34 -12.92
C ASN A 24 6.79 -9.44 -12.04
N ALA A 25 6.04 -9.83 -11.01
CA ALA A 25 6.43 -10.84 -10.04
C ALA A 25 5.56 -12.10 -10.20
N LYS A 26 6.21 -13.24 -10.26
CA LYS A 26 5.53 -14.53 -10.40
C LYS A 26 6.06 -15.50 -9.38
N ASP A 27 5.19 -16.35 -8.87
CA ASP A 27 5.54 -17.46 -7.99
C ASP A 27 4.63 -18.68 -8.23
N VAL A 28 5.05 -19.81 -7.68
CA VAL A 28 4.23 -21.00 -7.57
C VAL A 28 3.48 -21.00 -6.25
N GLN A 29 4.15 -20.53 -5.18
CA GLN A 29 3.65 -20.51 -3.82
C GLN A 29 4.00 -19.17 -3.16
N PRO A 30 3.01 -18.36 -2.75
CA PRO A 30 3.26 -17.02 -2.17
C PRO A 30 3.86 -17.05 -0.77
N MET A 31 3.87 -18.19 -0.08
CA MET A 31 4.43 -18.33 1.27
C MET A 31 3.90 -17.28 2.25
N THR A 32 2.59 -17.26 2.44
CA THR A 32 1.89 -16.25 3.27
C THR A 32 2.00 -16.50 4.78
N SER A 33 2.56 -17.65 5.18
CA SER A 33 2.66 -18.06 6.58
C SER A 33 3.96 -18.86 6.84
N SER A 34 4.38 -18.93 8.08
CA SER A 34 5.45 -19.83 8.55
C SER A 34 4.98 -21.27 8.75
N VAL A 35 3.66 -21.52 8.70
CA VAL A 35 3.06 -22.84 8.90
C VAL A 35 2.67 -23.44 7.56
N ALA A 36 3.12 -24.68 7.31
CA ALA A 36 2.90 -25.36 6.05
C ALA A 36 1.40 -25.52 5.71
N PHE A 37 0.59 -25.86 6.68
CA PHE A 37 -0.87 -26.00 6.51
C PHE A 37 -1.51 -24.67 6.05
N SER A 38 -1.14 -23.56 6.69
CA SER A 38 -1.67 -22.25 6.31
C SER A 38 -1.22 -21.83 4.90
N ASN A 39 0.02 -22.13 4.53
CA ASN A 39 0.48 -21.88 3.16
C ASN A 39 -0.30 -22.68 2.14
N TYR A 40 -0.62 -23.93 2.45
CA TYR A 40 -1.45 -24.77 1.59
C TYR A 40 -2.89 -24.23 1.50
N SER A 41 -3.51 -23.93 2.64
CA SER A 41 -4.92 -23.53 2.72
C SER A 41 -5.19 -22.08 2.25
N ASN A 42 -4.17 -21.22 2.20
CA ASN A 42 -4.32 -19.81 1.80
C ASN A 42 -3.98 -19.57 0.32
N ARG A 43 -3.67 -20.59 -0.44
CA ARG A 43 -3.42 -20.48 -1.88
C ARG A 43 -4.66 -20.86 -2.68
N ALA A 44 -5.08 -20.01 -3.59
CA ALA A 44 -6.08 -20.38 -4.58
C ALA A 44 -5.47 -21.33 -5.63
N PHE A 45 -6.15 -22.40 -5.98
CA PHE A 45 -5.66 -23.43 -6.91
C PHE A 45 -6.83 -24.07 -7.68
N PHE A 46 -6.50 -24.71 -8.78
CA PHE A 46 -7.41 -25.62 -9.46
C PHE A 46 -7.10 -27.08 -9.04
N ASP A 47 -5.85 -27.46 -9.07
CA ASP A 47 -5.31 -28.68 -8.46
C ASP A 47 -4.20 -28.31 -7.48
N PRO A 48 -4.31 -28.69 -6.19
CA PRO A 48 -3.30 -28.34 -5.18
C PRO A 48 -1.94 -29.02 -5.42
N ASN A 49 -1.89 -30.07 -6.22
CA ASN A 49 -0.67 -30.82 -6.52
C ASN A 49 0.05 -30.30 -7.77
N GLU A 50 -0.53 -29.36 -8.49
CA GLU A 50 0.12 -28.77 -9.65
C GLU A 50 0.96 -27.53 -9.28
N ASP A 51 2.20 -27.51 -9.79
CA ASP A 51 3.10 -26.39 -9.69
C ASP A 51 2.84 -25.38 -10.82
N VAL A 52 1.80 -24.55 -10.64
CA VAL A 52 1.41 -23.54 -11.64
C VAL A 52 2.00 -22.18 -11.31
N ILE A 53 2.83 -21.66 -12.22
CA ILE A 53 3.38 -20.29 -12.11
C ILE A 53 2.25 -19.29 -12.42
N SER A 54 2.03 -18.36 -11.48
CA SER A 54 1.05 -17.29 -11.61
C SER A 54 1.58 -15.97 -11.07
N THR A 55 0.86 -14.89 -11.28
CA THR A 55 1.17 -13.58 -10.68
C THR A 55 1.24 -13.70 -9.15
N SER A 56 2.28 -13.12 -8.55
CA SER A 56 2.48 -13.17 -7.10
C SER A 56 1.44 -12.32 -6.36
N ASN A 57 0.98 -12.78 -5.21
CA ASN A 57 0.11 -12.00 -4.30
C ASN A 57 0.76 -10.69 -3.84
N TYR A 58 2.08 -10.60 -3.91
CA TYR A 58 2.86 -9.43 -3.47
C TYR A 58 3.14 -8.44 -4.60
N GLU A 59 2.70 -8.72 -5.82
CA GLU A 59 2.89 -7.81 -6.94
C GLU A 59 2.15 -6.49 -6.73
N ILE A 60 2.87 -5.39 -6.88
CA ILE A 60 2.33 -4.08 -7.20
C ILE A 60 2.87 -3.73 -8.57
N GLN A 61 2.07 -3.93 -9.61
CA GLN A 61 2.53 -3.86 -10.99
C GLN A 61 3.11 -2.49 -11.33
N ASN A 62 2.43 -1.43 -10.95
CA ASN A 62 2.87 -0.06 -11.21
C ASN A 62 2.88 0.72 -9.91
N ARG A 63 3.99 1.40 -9.63
CA ARG A 63 4.14 2.28 -8.50
C ARG A 63 4.75 3.59 -8.94
N PHE A 64 4.07 4.67 -8.67
CA PHE A 64 4.55 6.04 -8.84
C PHE A 64 4.71 6.69 -7.47
N SER A 65 5.76 7.49 -7.30
CA SER A 65 5.97 8.30 -6.11
C SER A 65 6.56 9.65 -6.49
N PHE A 66 6.21 10.68 -5.73
CA PHE A 66 6.87 11.97 -5.83
C PHE A 66 7.10 12.58 -4.46
N THR A 67 8.14 13.37 -4.36
CA THR A 67 8.42 14.24 -3.23
C THR A 67 8.75 15.61 -3.79
N THR A 68 8.13 16.64 -3.26
CA THR A 68 8.50 18.02 -3.56
C THR A 68 8.66 18.80 -2.27
N ARG A 69 9.60 19.73 -2.25
CA ARG A 69 9.88 20.60 -1.13
C ARG A 69 10.17 21.99 -1.67
N TYR A 70 9.67 22.98 -0.99
CA TYR A 70 10.02 24.37 -1.23
C TYR A 70 10.38 25.05 0.09
N THR A 71 11.59 25.58 0.18
CA THR A 71 12.11 26.28 1.35
C THR A 71 12.22 27.76 1.03
N MET A 72 11.61 28.59 1.88
CA MET A 72 11.69 30.07 1.85
C MET A 72 12.50 30.56 3.05
N GLU A 73 13.54 31.34 2.78
CA GLU A 73 14.26 32.09 3.79
C GLU A 73 13.42 33.30 4.21
N LEU A 74 13.04 33.38 5.50
CA LEU A 74 12.26 34.49 6.05
C LEU A 74 13.14 35.59 6.65
N GLY A 75 14.48 35.40 6.69
CA GLY A 75 15.42 36.22 7.36
C GLY A 75 15.51 35.95 8.87
N ASN A 76 16.51 36.53 9.55
CA ASN A 76 16.80 36.26 10.97
C ASN A 76 17.03 34.77 11.28
N ASP A 77 17.71 34.05 10.39
CA ASP A 77 17.98 32.61 10.49
C ASP A 77 16.71 31.75 10.63
N MET A 78 15.61 32.20 10.02
CA MET A 78 14.34 31.48 9.98
C MET A 78 14.06 31.00 8.57
N ASP A 79 13.65 29.72 8.46
CA ASP A 79 13.28 29.07 7.21
C ASP A 79 11.86 28.46 7.32
N LEU A 80 11.06 28.68 6.28
CA LEU A 80 9.76 28.05 6.16
C LEU A 80 9.78 27.05 5.01
N THR A 81 9.59 25.78 5.34
CA THR A 81 9.60 24.67 4.37
C THR A 81 8.20 24.08 4.21
N PHE A 82 7.76 23.99 2.96
CA PHE A 82 6.58 23.22 2.54
C PHE A 82 7.04 21.95 1.85
N ALA A 83 6.53 20.81 2.26
CA ALA A 83 6.82 19.54 1.61
C ALA A 83 5.52 18.76 1.30
N LEU A 84 5.51 18.13 0.14
CA LEU A 84 4.46 17.20 -0.27
C LEU A 84 5.12 15.87 -0.64
N TYR A 85 4.51 14.81 -0.18
CA TYR A 85 4.83 13.45 -0.59
C TYR A 85 3.59 12.78 -1.14
N GLY A 86 3.69 12.16 -2.29
CA GLY A 86 2.57 11.43 -2.88
C GLY A 86 2.99 10.12 -3.49
N HIS A 87 2.07 9.18 -3.49
CA HIS A 87 2.23 7.93 -4.20
C HIS A 87 0.91 7.48 -4.86
N ALA A 88 1.07 6.72 -5.94
CA ALA A 88 -0.03 6.03 -6.62
C ALA A 88 0.44 4.63 -6.97
N ASN A 89 -0.29 3.63 -6.49
CA ASN A 89 0.01 2.21 -6.70
C ASN A 89 -1.16 1.56 -7.43
N SER A 90 -0.88 0.63 -8.35
CA SER A 90 -1.89 -0.32 -8.81
C SER A 90 -2.35 -1.19 -7.65
N GLY A 91 -3.57 -1.72 -7.74
CA GLY A 91 -4.09 -2.69 -6.79
C GLY A 91 -3.24 -3.97 -6.76
N ARG A 92 -3.40 -4.76 -5.71
CA ARG A 92 -2.79 -6.08 -5.61
C ARG A 92 -3.58 -7.11 -6.39
N PRO A 93 -2.92 -8.13 -6.94
CA PRO A 93 -3.60 -9.24 -7.59
C PRO A 93 -4.41 -10.06 -6.58
N TYR A 94 -5.55 -10.58 -7.04
CA TYR A 94 -6.37 -11.49 -6.28
C TYR A 94 -7.02 -12.56 -7.16
N SER A 95 -7.55 -13.59 -6.51
CA SER A 95 -8.21 -14.72 -7.16
C SER A 95 -9.67 -14.79 -6.73
N ASN A 96 -10.55 -15.07 -7.67
CA ASN A 96 -11.92 -15.48 -7.35
C ASN A 96 -11.95 -16.98 -7.11
N VAL A 97 -12.58 -17.39 -6.02
CA VAL A 97 -12.77 -18.79 -5.67
C VAL A 97 -14.25 -19.09 -5.48
N LEU A 98 -14.63 -20.35 -5.64
CA LEU A 98 -15.98 -20.79 -5.38
C LEU A 98 -16.17 -21.01 -3.89
N GLU A 99 -17.32 -20.57 -3.36
CA GLU A 99 -17.80 -21.03 -2.08
C GLU A 99 -18.43 -22.41 -2.29
N LEU A 100 -17.73 -23.42 -1.85
CA LEU A 100 -18.33 -24.73 -1.72
C LEU A 100 -19.08 -24.70 -0.38
N GLY A 101 -20.40 -24.80 -0.44
CA GLY A 101 -21.29 -24.71 0.72
C GLY A 101 -20.89 -25.65 1.87
N PRO A 102 -21.57 -25.55 3.03
CA PRO A 102 -21.28 -26.42 4.17
C PRO A 102 -21.34 -27.86 3.71
N PHE A 103 -20.36 -28.66 4.14
CA PHE A 103 -20.35 -30.09 3.90
C PHE A 103 -21.70 -30.69 4.24
N ASP A 104 -22.46 -31.07 3.23
CA ASP A 104 -23.59 -31.97 3.42
C ASP A 104 -23.01 -33.38 3.65
N ALA A 105 -23.30 -33.96 4.80
CA ALA A 105 -22.80 -35.29 5.17
C ALA A 105 -23.18 -36.38 4.17
N ASP A 106 -24.10 -36.05 3.25
CA ASP A 106 -24.57 -36.95 2.19
C ASP A 106 -23.81 -36.83 0.87
N THR A 107 -22.80 -35.93 0.76
CA THR A 107 -21.94 -35.88 -0.42
C THR A 107 -20.83 -36.93 -0.33
N PRO A 108 -20.63 -37.78 -1.33
CA PRO A 108 -19.67 -38.90 -1.26
C PRO A 108 -18.21 -38.50 -1.50
N TYR A 109 -17.82 -37.25 -1.24
CA TYR A 109 -16.43 -36.80 -1.38
C TYR A 109 -15.69 -36.95 -0.07
N PRO A 110 -14.72 -37.86 -0.02
CA PRO A 110 -14.04 -38.14 1.24
C PRO A 110 -13.07 -37.07 1.66
N PHE A 111 -13.28 -36.52 2.84
CA PHE A 111 -12.37 -36.26 3.93
C PHE A 111 -11.09 -35.43 3.75
N PHE A 112 -10.73 -34.78 2.64
CA PHE A 112 -9.38 -34.21 2.55
C PHE A 112 -9.26 -32.72 2.22
N PHE A 113 -10.32 -31.93 2.28
CA PHE A 113 -10.20 -30.52 1.92
C PHE A 113 -10.68 -29.57 3.03
N PRO A 114 -9.87 -29.29 4.07
CA PRO A 114 -10.14 -28.15 4.92
C PRO A 114 -9.93 -26.80 4.17
N ALA A 115 -9.63 -26.86 2.88
CA ALA A 115 -9.43 -25.72 1.99
C ALA A 115 -10.54 -25.59 0.94
N ASP A 116 -11.73 -26.01 1.26
CA ASP A 116 -12.84 -26.17 0.32
C ASP A 116 -13.25 -24.91 -0.45
N ASN A 117 -12.83 -23.74 0.05
CA ASN A 117 -13.12 -22.46 -0.56
C ASN A 117 -11.91 -21.83 -1.29
N ASN A 118 -10.94 -22.62 -1.72
CA ASN A 118 -9.77 -22.12 -2.47
C ASN A 118 -9.74 -22.58 -3.92
N ILE A 119 -10.80 -23.27 -4.37
CA ILE A 119 -10.87 -23.73 -5.76
C ILE A 119 -11.19 -22.54 -6.64
N LEU A 120 -10.33 -22.30 -7.61
CA LEU A 120 -10.53 -21.26 -8.62
C LEU A 120 -11.83 -21.49 -9.39
N ALA A 121 -12.52 -20.41 -9.72
CA ALA A 121 -13.67 -20.49 -10.63
C ALA A 121 -13.25 -21.08 -11.98
N PRO A 122 -14.09 -21.86 -12.64
CA PRO A 122 -13.76 -22.52 -13.91
C PRO A 122 -13.29 -21.51 -14.97
N GLY A 123 -12.09 -21.74 -15.51
CA GLY A 123 -11.47 -20.88 -16.50
C GLY A 123 -10.60 -19.75 -15.93
N ASP A 124 -10.63 -19.52 -14.62
CA ASP A 124 -9.80 -18.55 -13.96
C ASP A 124 -8.37 -19.07 -13.71
N ARG A 125 -7.48 -18.12 -13.45
CA ARG A 125 -6.11 -18.40 -13.00
C ARG A 125 -5.90 -17.73 -11.66
N ARG A 126 -4.98 -18.27 -10.87
CA ARG A 126 -4.57 -17.63 -9.63
C ARG A 126 -4.08 -16.21 -9.90
N ASN A 127 -4.61 -15.24 -9.15
CA ASN A 127 -4.27 -13.83 -9.26
C ASN A 127 -4.51 -13.23 -10.67
N ALA A 128 -5.62 -13.64 -11.31
CA ALA A 128 -6.01 -13.14 -12.62
C ALA A 128 -6.64 -11.74 -12.56
N PHE A 129 -7.09 -11.32 -11.39
CA PHE A 129 -7.75 -10.04 -11.18
C PHE A 129 -6.85 -9.08 -10.41
N THR A 130 -7.13 -7.78 -10.53
CA THR A 130 -6.39 -6.73 -9.83
C THR A 130 -7.38 -5.87 -9.07
N GLY A 131 -7.13 -5.67 -7.80
CA GLY A 131 -7.94 -4.85 -6.92
C GLY A 131 -7.78 -3.35 -7.17
N SER A 132 -8.44 -2.56 -6.33
CA SER A 132 -8.41 -1.11 -6.39
C SER A 132 -7.00 -0.56 -6.12
N GLY A 133 -6.59 0.40 -6.93
CA GLY A 133 -5.33 1.12 -6.73
C GLY A 133 -5.44 2.10 -5.55
N TRP A 134 -4.30 2.38 -4.92
CA TRP A 134 -4.23 3.33 -3.82
C TRP A 134 -3.42 4.56 -4.20
N ARG A 135 -3.99 5.75 -3.91
CA ARG A 135 -3.36 7.05 -4.16
C ARG A 135 -3.46 7.87 -2.90
N LYS A 136 -2.35 8.40 -2.44
CA LYS A 136 -2.26 9.16 -1.19
C LYS A 136 -1.35 10.36 -1.38
N LEU A 137 -1.71 11.47 -0.75
CA LEU A 137 -0.89 12.67 -0.65
C LEU A 137 -0.74 13.05 0.82
N ASP A 138 0.49 13.28 1.25
CA ASP A 138 0.84 13.78 2.58
C ASP A 138 1.45 15.16 2.45
N ALA A 139 1.25 16.02 3.44
CA ALA A 139 1.82 17.35 3.49
C ALA A 139 2.55 17.60 4.81
N ARG A 140 3.62 18.37 4.75
CA ARG A 140 4.34 18.86 5.93
C ARG A 140 4.71 20.33 5.74
N VAL A 141 4.48 21.11 6.78
CA VAL A 141 4.98 22.48 6.90
C VAL A 141 5.92 22.52 8.09
N THR A 142 7.11 23.04 7.91
CA THR A 142 8.11 23.18 8.98
C THR A 142 8.58 24.63 9.02
N LEU A 143 8.60 25.23 10.20
CA LEU A 143 9.22 26.51 10.50
C LEU A 143 10.45 26.24 11.36
N ASP A 144 11.62 26.49 10.80
CA ASP A 144 12.89 26.46 11.50
C ASP A 144 13.23 27.87 12.02
N PHE A 145 13.71 27.99 13.25
CA PHE A 145 14.04 29.26 13.88
C PHE A 145 15.20 29.12 14.90
N PRO A 146 15.90 30.19 15.23
CA PRO A 146 16.94 30.15 16.23
C PRO A 146 16.46 29.67 17.59
N GLY A 147 17.25 28.84 18.24
CA GLY A 147 16.98 28.41 19.61
C GLY A 147 17.16 29.55 20.64
N PHE A 148 16.91 29.21 21.91
CA PHE A 148 17.03 30.19 23.03
C PHE A 148 18.48 30.55 23.40
N MET A 149 19.45 29.78 22.90
CA MET A 149 20.87 29.97 23.13
C MET A 149 21.62 30.03 21.81
N ASP A 150 22.77 30.74 21.79
CA ASP A 150 23.62 30.80 20.60
C ASP A 150 24.06 29.40 20.16
N GLY A 151 23.92 29.09 18.87
CA GLY A 151 24.24 27.81 18.28
C GLY A 151 23.05 26.79 18.32
N HIS A 152 22.05 27.01 19.14
CA HIS A 152 20.88 26.14 19.21
C HIS A 152 19.90 26.44 18.08
N ARG A 153 19.17 25.38 17.65
CA ARG A 153 18.10 25.48 16.66
C ARG A 153 16.81 24.91 17.22
N ALA A 154 15.70 25.41 16.73
CA ALA A 154 14.38 24.89 17.05
C ALA A 154 13.54 24.81 15.78
N SER A 155 12.60 23.88 15.76
CA SER A 155 11.61 23.81 14.69
C SER A 155 10.21 23.52 15.23
N ALA A 156 9.22 24.07 14.53
CA ALA A 156 7.82 23.74 14.71
C ALA A 156 7.29 23.15 13.42
N PHE A 157 6.56 22.04 13.48
CA PHE A 157 6.05 21.41 12.29
C PHE A 157 4.60 20.96 12.41
N LEU A 158 3.92 21.01 11.28
CA LEU A 158 2.59 20.45 11.07
C LEU A 158 2.70 19.37 10.00
N VAL A 159 2.22 18.16 10.30
CA VAL A 159 2.11 17.06 9.33
C VAL A 159 0.64 16.72 9.13
N ILE A 160 0.25 16.57 7.89
CA ILE A 160 -1.07 16.08 7.48
C ILE A 160 -0.83 14.79 6.70
N ASP A 161 -1.04 13.66 7.35
CA ASP A 161 -1.08 12.38 6.68
C ASP A 161 -2.41 12.23 5.95
N ASN A 162 -2.38 11.72 4.74
CA ASN A 162 -3.53 11.53 3.88
C ASN A 162 -4.35 12.82 3.64
N LEU A 163 -3.67 13.88 3.20
CA LEU A 163 -4.30 15.15 2.82
C LEU A 163 -5.44 14.93 1.79
N THR A 164 -5.33 13.92 0.94
CA THR A 164 -6.39 13.57 -0.02
C THR A 164 -7.69 13.25 0.68
N ASN A 165 -7.67 12.48 1.78
CA ASN A 165 -8.86 12.13 2.55
C ASN A 165 -9.41 13.32 3.38
N LEU A 166 -8.52 14.21 3.85
CA LEU A 166 -8.93 15.46 4.49
C LEU A 166 -9.73 16.37 3.53
N LEU A 167 -9.39 16.36 2.24
CA LEU A 167 -10.07 17.17 1.22
C LEU A 167 -11.38 16.53 0.73
N ASN A 168 -11.43 15.20 0.71
CA ASN A 168 -12.61 14.44 0.27
C ASN A 168 -12.57 13.03 0.86
N ASP A 169 -13.63 12.61 1.54
CA ASP A 169 -13.74 11.33 2.25
C ASP A 169 -13.60 10.09 1.35
N ASP A 170 -13.82 10.24 0.05
CA ASP A 170 -13.66 9.17 -0.94
C ASP A 170 -12.23 9.07 -1.50
N TRP A 171 -11.37 10.04 -1.21
CA TRP A 171 -9.99 10.05 -1.69
C TRP A 171 -9.03 9.48 -0.65
N GLY A 172 -7.90 8.99 -1.11
CA GLY A 172 -6.89 8.41 -0.22
C GLY A 172 -7.33 7.11 0.47
N VAL A 173 -8.43 6.51 0.04
CA VAL A 173 -8.99 5.30 0.63
C VAL A 173 -8.22 4.09 0.15
N LEU A 174 -7.76 3.27 1.11
CA LEU A 174 -7.13 1.99 0.84
C LEU A 174 -8.17 0.87 0.92
N TYR A 175 -8.28 0.12 -0.16
CA TYR A 175 -9.06 -1.12 -0.21
C TYR A 175 -8.14 -2.33 -0.19
N GLN A 176 -8.59 -3.36 0.47
CA GLN A 176 -7.95 -4.67 0.48
C GLN A 176 -8.97 -5.75 0.13
N TYR A 177 -8.60 -6.65 -0.75
CA TYR A 177 -9.41 -7.83 -1.01
C TYR A 177 -9.45 -8.74 0.23
N ASN A 178 -10.53 -9.47 0.37
CA ASN A 178 -10.74 -10.36 1.51
C ASN A 178 -9.68 -11.48 1.47
N PHE A 179 -8.84 -11.51 2.51
CA PHE A 179 -7.82 -12.54 2.63
C PHE A 179 -8.39 -13.78 3.30
N PRO A 180 -8.01 -14.95 2.86
CA PRO A 180 -6.99 -15.28 1.86
C PRO A 180 -7.53 -15.32 0.41
N ARG A 181 -8.79 -15.02 0.19
CA ARG A 181 -9.49 -15.23 -1.07
C ARG A 181 -10.73 -14.35 -1.20
N THR A 182 -11.14 -14.09 -2.41
CA THR A 182 -12.45 -13.51 -2.71
C THR A 182 -13.42 -14.63 -3.08
N VAL A 183 -14.45 -14.82 -2.27
CA VAL A 183 -15.47 -15.84 -2.46
C VAL A 183 -16.65 -15.25 -3.22
N LEU A 184 -17.09 -15.88 -4.29
CA LEU A 184 -18.24 -15.45 -5.09
C LEU A 184 -19.51 -16.22 -4.70
N PRO A 185 -20.70 -15.55 -4.63
CA PRO A 185 -20.92 -14.10 -4.74
C PRO A 185 -20.60 -13.37 -3.42
N GLY A 186 -20.00 -12.19 -3.50
CA GLY A 186 -19.70 -11.40 -2.31
C GLY A 186 -18.90 -10.14 -2.63
N GLU A 187 -18.66 -9.33 -1.63
CA GLU A 187 -17.77 -8.16 -1.74
C GLU A 187 -16.33 -8.63 -1.94
N THR A 188 -15.68 -8.09 -2.97
CA THR A 188 -14.32 -8.47 -3.32
C THR A 188 -13.28 -7.74 -2.47
N GLU A 189 -13.59 -6.53 -2.04
CA GLU A 189 -12.69 -5.65 -1.30
C GLU A 189 -13.42 -5.00 -0.13
N SER A 190 -12.66 -4.75 0.94
CA SER A 190 -13.11 -3.96 2.09
C SER A 190 -12.18 -2.77 2.33
N ARG A 191 -12.72 -1.67 2.83
CA ARG A 191 -11.97 -0.49 3.23
C ARG A 191 -11.14 -0.81 4.47
N ILE A 192 -9.85 -0.45 4.46
CA ILE A 192 -9.00 -0.47 5.64
C ILE A 192 -9.17 0.88 6.35
N GLY A 193 -9.81 0.86 7.53
CA GLY A 193 -10.19 2.05 8.27
C GLY A 193 -9.02 2.98 8.55
N ASP A 194 -8.08 2.54 9.36
CA ASP A 194 -6.98 3.40 9.86
C ASP A 194 -6.08 3.94 8.74
N ALA A 195 -5.76 3.12 7.73
CA ALA A 195 -4.91 3.55 6.62
C ALA A 195 -5.62 4.49 5.63
N SER A 196 -6.95 4.60 5.73
CA SER A 196 -7.79 5.43 4.85
C SER A 196 -8.16 6.77 5.47
N LEU A 197 -7.90 6.98 6.76
CA LEU A 197 -8.21 8.23 7.44
C LEU A 197 -7.04 9.19 7.36
N TYR A 198 -7.36 10.49 7.43
CA TYR A 198 -6.32 11.51 7.62
C TYR A 198 -5.92 11.61 9.08
N GLU A 199 -4.70 12.04 9.32
CA GLU A 199 -4.17 12.36 10.64
C GLU A 199 -3.44 13.70 10.60
N ILE A 200 -3.69 14.56 11.58
CA ILE A 200 -2.99 15.84 11.73
C ILE A 200 -2.13 15.77 12.97
N ARG A 201 -0.83 16.01 12.81
CA ARG A 201 0.15 16.04 13.90
C ARG A 201 0.85 17.38 13.93
N PHE A 202 0.96 17.94 15.12
CA PHE A 202 1.81 19.10 15.41
C PHE A 202 2.96 18.68 16.32
N GLY A 203 4.15 19.18 16.06
CA GLY A 203 5.32 18.90 16.89
C GLY A 203 6.30 20.07 16.97
N LEU A 204 7.11 20.03 18.02
CA LEU A 204 8.22 20.93 18.26
C LEU A 204 9.48 20.09 18.44
N GLU A 205 10.58 20.55 17.87
CA GLU A 205 11.89 19.93 17.98
C GLU A 205 12.89 21.01 18.44
N TYR A 206 13.83 20.64 19.28
CA TYR A 206 14.85 21.54 19.77
C TYR A 206 16.19 20.81 19.80
N ASP A 207 17.17 21.33 19.04
CA ASP A 207 18.51 20.79 18.91
C ASP A 207 19.47 21.55 19.83
N PHE A 208 20.22 20.80 20.62
CA PHE A 208 21.28 21.25 21.50
C PHE A 208 22.62 20.87 20.86
N GLU A 209 23.35 21.78 20.31
CA GLU A 209 24.74 21.54 19.93
C GLU A 209 25.73 22.16 20.95
#